data_9e2ce05549dc6798cf4af6e0dbbff5e5
#
_entry.id   9e2ce05549dc6798cf4af6e0dbbff5e5
#
_cell.length_a   1.000
_cell.length_b   1.000
_cell.length_c   1.000
_cell.angle_alpha   90.00
_cell.angle_beta   90.00
_cell.angle_gamma   90.00
#
_symmetry.space_group_name_H-M   'P 1'
#
loop_
_entity.id
_entity.type
_entity.pdbx_description
1 polymer ?
#
loop_
_entity_poly.entity_id
_entity_poly.type
_entity_poly.pdbx_seq_one_letter_code
_entity_poly.pdbx_strand_id
1 'polypeptide(L)'
;MKKCPDCGMTIANQAIRCPKCKYDFTDGGGNVVGATSSSSSSGSTSSKGGSGGAIMPMIIVTKDNVDELYSDLKSKIIKRKTEFDHFIDFLENRTSWLTAPAELEGPLAFEKGLLIHSVGVAKQLLRIKDTLMPQLDDESAIIMALFHDVGKVGVEGKPLFLLEEKTTTSTLGLSFGGRSLSVAPTYTINPKLVHMSVGVRSLLLVSQYMLLSDDEAQAISYQDDMQLIDGKENPFTMILQTANKWQTKIYENDDVVKQYGFSSSLAKD
;
A
#
# COMPACT_ATOMS: atom_id res chain seq x y z
N MET A 1 15.64 -26.33 -32.14
CA MET A 1 14.74 -27.15 -31.31
C MET A 1 15.58 -27.87 -30.25
N LYS A 2 15.21 -27.76 -28.96
CA LYS A 2 15.83 -28.49 -27.85
C LYS A 2 14.86 -29.55 -27.28
N LYS A 3 15.37 -30.62 -26.68
CA LYS A 3 14.54 -31.63 -26.01
C LYS A 3 14.48 -31.33 -24.52
N CYS A 4 13.30 -31.43 -23.93
CA CYS A 4 13.15 -31.33 -22.50
C CYS A 4 13.81 -32.53 -21.82
N PRO A 5 14.73 -32.36 -20.85
CA PRO A 5 15.41 -33.46 -20.18
C PRO A 5 14.48 -34.30 -19.32
N ASP A 6 13.38 -33.70 -18.84
CA ASP A 6 12.46 -34.36 -17.91
C ASP A 6 11.38 -35.20 -18.63
N CYS A 7 10.81 -34.73 -19.75
CA CYS A 7 9.73 -35.42 -20.44
C CYS A 7 10.02 -35.74 -21.92
N GLY A 8 11.19 -35.41 -22.44
CA GLY A 8 11.62 -35.69 -23.82
C GLY A 8 10.94 -34.89 -24.91
N MET A 9 10.04 -33.98 -24.58
CA MET A 9 9.31 -33.16 -25.56
C MET A 9 10.25 -32.21 -26.31
N THR A 10 10.10 -32.14 -27.63
CA THR A 10 10.85 -31.20 -28.47
C THR A 10 10.17 -29.82 -28.43
N ILE A 11 10.92 -28.79 -28.06
CA ILE A 11 10.47 -27.42 -27.86
C ILE A 11 11.38 -26.42 -28.56
N ALA A 12 10.94 -25.18 -28.70
CA ALA A 12 11.75 -24.12 -29.27
C ALA A 12 13.02 -23.85 -28.44
N ASN A 13 14.15 -23.53 -29.08
CA ASN A 13 15.43 -23.29 -28.41
C ASN A 13 15.33 -22.19 -27.32
N GLN A 14 14.51 -21.19 -27.53
CA GLN A 14 14.32 -20.04 -26.63
C GLN A 14 13.23 -20.25 -25.58
N ALA A 15 12.56 -21.41 -25.53
CA ALA A 15 11.59 -21.68 -24.49
C ALA A 15 12.29 -21.80 -23.14
N ILE A 16 11.87 -21.00 -22.19
CA ILE A 16 12.39 -20.99 -20.81
C ILE A 16 11.72 -22.05 -19.92
N ARG A 17 10.56 -22.59 -20.36
CA ARG A 17 9.82 -23.63 -19.64
C ARG A 17 9.22 -24.64 -20.59
N CYS A 18 9.19 -25.91 -20.16
CA CYS A 18 8.54 -26.97 -20.92
C CYS A 18 7.01 -26.87 -20.78
N PRO A 19 6.22 -26.78 -21.86
CA PRO A 19 4.77 -26.67 -21.76
C PRO A 19 4.10 -27.95 -21.23
N LYS A 20 4.78 -29.10 -21.33
CA LYS A 20 4.24 -30.41 -20.91
C LYS A 20 4.48 -30.70 -19.43
N CYS A 21 5.74 -30.60 -18.97
CA CYS A 21 6.11 -30.94 -17.58
C CYS A 21 6.53 -29.74 -16.73
N LYS A 22 6.51 -28.54 -17.32
CA LYS A 22 6.91 -27.27 -16.69
C LYS A 22 8.37 -27.19 -16.23
N TYR A 23 9.24 -28.09 -16.73
CA TYR A 23 10.67 -28.04 -16.47
C TYR A 23 11.22 -26.65 -16.86
N ASP A 24 12.00 -26.05 -15.95
CA ASP A 24 12.60 -24.73 -16.14
C ASP A 24 14.02 -24.87 -16.70
N PHE A 25 14.32 -24.16 -17.79
CA PHE A 25 15.62 -24.19 -18.46
C PHE A 25 16.56 -23.07 -18.02
N THR A 26 16.14 -22.23 -17.08
CA THR A 26 16.94 -21.10 -16.60
C THR A 26 17.96 -21.49 -15.54
N ASP A 27 17.74 -22.63 -14.83
CA ASP A 27 18.70 -23.15 -13.87
C ASP A 27 19.75 -24.07 -14.55
N GLY A 28 20.81 -23.45 -15.04
CA GLY A 28 22.00 -24.16 -15.47
C GLY A 28 22.80 -24.68 -14.28
N GLY A 29 22.57 -25.93 -13.90
CA GLY A 29 23.43 -26.58 -12.87
C GLY A 29 22.88 -27.90 -12.41
N GLY A 30 23.38 -28.99 -13.00
CA GLY A 30 22.96 -30.35 -12.72
C GLY A 30 23.28 -30.84 -11.31
N ASN A 31 22.44 -31.74 -10.80
CA ASN A 31 22.95 -32.96 -10.14
C ASN A 31 21.92 -34.09 -10.23
N VAL A 32 22.37 -35.15 -10.83
CA VAL A 32 21.68 -36.44 -10.95
C VAL A 32 22.11 -37.31 -9.77
N VAL A 33 21.17 -37.86 -9.00
CA VAL A 33 21.33 -39.09 -8.25
C VAL A 33 19.96 -39.77 -8.23
N GLY A 34 19.69 -40.78 -8.96
CA GLY A 34 19.96 -42.17 -8.71
C GLY A 34 18.73 -42.84 -8.08
N ALA A 35 17.96 -43.56 -8.92
CA ALA A 35 16.86 -44.43 -8.49
C ALA A 35 17.39 -45.69 -7.82
N THR A 36 16.75 -46.17 -6.74
CA THR A 36 16.59 -47.60 -6.45
C THR A 36 15.25 -47.89 -5.78
N SER A 37 14.64 -48.91 -6.30
CA SER A 37 13.38 -49.53 -5.94
C SER A 37 13.49 -50.40 -4.68
N SER A 38 12.45 -50.46 -3.85
CA SER A 38 11.78 -51.72 -3.43
C SER A 38 10.70 -51.48 -2.34
N SER A 39 9.51 -51.79 -2.68
CA SER A 39 8.46 -52.67 -2.15
C SER A 39 8.06 -52.63 -0.67
N SER A 40 6.75 -52.50 -0.53
CA SER A 40 5.74 -53.20 0.33
C SER A 40 5.38 -52.53 1.68
N SER A 41 4.21 -52.20 1.80
CA SER A 41 2.98 -52.68 2.42
C SER A 41 2.31 -51.70 3.42
N SER A 42 1.07 -51.46 3.11
CA SER A 42 -0.15 -51.35 3.94
C SER A 42 -0.21 -50.34 5.09
N GLY A 43 -1.25 -49.47 4.98
CA GLY A 43 -1.83 -48.79 6.14
C GLY A 43 -2.52 -47.49 5.76
N SER A 44 -3.83 -47.59 5.51
CA SER A 44 -4.81 -46.52 5.30
C SER A 44 -4.71 -45.35 6.28
N THR A 45 -4.81 -44.15 5.80
CA THR A 45 -5.94 -43.21 5.99
C THR A 45 -5.68 -41.92 5.24
N SER A 46 -6.66 -41.56 4.45
CA SER A 46 -6.73 -40.37 3.64
C SER A 46 -6.67 -39.08 4.45
N SER A 47 -5.78 -38.18 4.08
CA SER A 47 -6.08 -36.76 4.11
C SER A 47 -5.40 -36.11 2.89
N LYS A 48 -6.21 -35.78 1.90
CA LYS A 48 -5.82 -34.89 0.80
C LYS A 48 -5.45 -33.54 1.41
N GLY A 49 -4.19 -33.32 1.66
CA GLY A 49 -3.62 -32.01 1.87
C GLY A 49 -3.47 -31.33 0.51
N GLY A 50 -4.46 -30.59 0.07
CA GLY A 50 -4.24 -29.60 -0.96
C GLY A 50 -3.21 -28.61 -0.42
N SER A 51 -2.15 -28.32 -1.18
CA SER A 51 -1.27 -27.17 -0.92
C SER A 51 -2.10 -25.90 -1.16
N GLY A 52 -2.95 -25.56 -0.22
CA GLY A 52 -3.51 -24.24 -0.13
C GLY A 52 -2.34 -23.31 0.16
N GLY A 53 -1.99 -22.45 -0.80
CA GLY A 53 -1.10 -21.35 -0.52
C GLY A 53 -1.60 -20.67 0.75
N ALA A 54 -0.72 -20.51 1.74
CA ALA A 54 -1.08 -19.88 2.99
C ALA A 54 -1.68 -18.50 2.66
N ILE A 55 -2.97 -18.36 2.90
CA ILE A 55 -3.63 -17.06 2.77
C ILE A 55 -2.98 -16.18 3.84
N MET A 56 -2.10 -15.30 3.40
CA MET A 56 -1.49 -14.33 4.31
C MET A 56 -2.62 -13.48 4.91
N PRO A 57 -2.73 -13.39 6.23
CA PRO A 57 -3.76 -12.59 6.87
C PRO A 57 -3.67 -11.13 6.38
N MET A 58 -4.81 -10.48 6.22
CA MET A 58 -4.83 -9.06 5.89
C MET A 58 -4.18 -8.28 7.03
N ILE A 59 -3.20 -7.44 6.71
CA ILE A 59 -2.59 -6.54 7.67
C ILE A 59 -3.41 -5.26 7.67
N ILE A 60 -4.03 -4.93 8.81
CA ILE A 60 -4.62 -3.62 9.04
C ILE A 60 -3.55 -2.73 9.64
N VAL A 61 -3.35 -1.57 9.02
CA VAL A 61 -2.41 -0.58 9.52
C VAL A 61 -3.09 0.26 10.60
N THR A 62 -2.47 0.36 11.75
CA THR A 62 -2.98 1.09 12.93
C THR A 62 -1.91 2.03 13.46
N LYS A 63 -2.25 2.85 14.46
CA LYS A 63 -1.26 3.69 15.15
C LYS A 63 -0.12 2.88 15.75
N ASP A 64 -0.40 1.65 16.21
CA ASP A 64 0.57 0.81 16.92
C ASP A 64 1.60 0.17 16.00
N ASN A 65 1.25 -0.10 14.73
CA ASN A 65 2.12 -0.84 13.80
C ASN A 65 2.60 0.00 12.60
N VAL A 66 2.11 1.21 12.40
CA VAL A 66 2.42 2.01 11.22
C VAL A 66 3.90 2.34 11.10
N ASP A 67 4.57 2.64 12.20
CA ASP A 67 5.97 3.05 12.18
C ASP A 67 6.89 1.88 11.76
N GLU A 68 6.60 0.66 12.24
CA GLU A 68 7.29 -0.56 11.84
C GLU A 68 7.05 -0.88 10.36
N LEU A 69 5.78 -0.86 9.93
CA LEU A 69 5.40 -1.16 8.54
C LEU A 69 5.94 -0.11 7.56
N TYR A 70 5.99 1.14 7.96
CA TYR A 70 6.60 2.23 7.18
C TYR A 70 8.11 2.02 7.03
N SER A 71 8.80 1.65 8.11
CA SER A 71 10.22 1.32 8.08
C SER A 71 10.52 0.13 7.17
N ASP A 72 9.69 -0.92 7.21
CA ASP A 72 9.79 -2.07 6.30
C ASP A 72 9.65 -1.64 4.83
N LEU A 73 8.69 -0.79 4.51
CA LEU A 73 8.51 -0.28 3.13
C LEU A 73 9.72 0.54 2.67
N LYS A 74 10.25 1.44 3.52
CA LYS A 74 11.45 2.24 3.22
C LYS A 74 12.67 1.36 2.94
N SER A 75 12.80 0.24 3.63
CA SER A 75 13.93 -0.69 3.46
C SER A 75 13.94 -1.41 2.11
N LYS A 76 12.81 -1.48 1.42
CA LYS A 76 12.66 -2.15 0.12
C LYS A 76 13.04 -1.28 -1.08
N ILE A 77 13.30 0.00 -0.85
CA ILE A 77 13.75 0.93 -1.89
C ILE A 77 15.26 0.76 -2.07
N ILE A 78 15.68 0.37 -3.26
CA ILE A 78 17.08 0.02 -3.58
C ILE A 78 17.61 0.86 -4.73
N LYS A 79 16.89 0.92 -5.87
CA LYS A 79 17.37 1.55 -7.10
C LYS A 79 17.37 3.07 -7.02
N ARG A 80 16.34 3.66 -6.41
CA ARG A 80 16.17 5.12 -6.23
C ARG A 80 16.38 5.54 -4.77
N LYS A 81 17.21 4.79 -4.03
CA LYS A 81 17.35 4.98 -2.59
C LYS A 81 17.82 6.38 -2.21
N THR A 82 18.76 6.95 -2.94
CA THR A 82 19.29 8.30 -2.63
C THR A 82 18.20 9.36 -2.77
N GLU A 83 17.50 9.38 -3.88
CA GLU A 83 16.42 10.32 -4.18
C GLU A 83 15.24 10.13 -3.20
N PHE A 84 14.92 8.88 -2.93
CA PHE A 84 13.88 8.51 -1.98
C PHE A 84 14.23 8.97 -0.56
N ASP A 85 15.45 8.71 -0.09
CA ASP A 85 15.87 9.11 1.26
C ASP A 85 15.89 10.64 1.40
N HIS A 86 16.31 11.39 0.37
CA HIS A 86 16.24 12.86 0.39
C HIS A 86 14.80 13.37 0.46
N PHE A 87 13.86 12.72 -0.26
CA PHE A 87 12.46 13.08 -0.19
C PHE A 87 11.84 12.74 1.17
N ILE A 88 12.18 11.58 1.73
CA ILE A 88 11.74 11.18 3.07
C ILE A 88 12.25 12.16 4.12
N ASP A 89 13.54 12.54 4.07
CA ASP A 89 14.10 13.53 4.99
C ASP A 89 13.33 14.87 4.93
N PHE A 90 13.02 15.33 3.73
CA PHE A 90 12.18 16.52 3.55
C PHE A 90 10.80 16.34 4.16
N LEU A 91 10.11 15.21 3.86
CA LEU A 91 8.77 14.96 4.34
C LEU A 91 8.70 14.86 5.86
N GLU A 92 9.62 14.11 6.47
CA GLU A 92 9.64 13.84 7.90
C GLU A 92 10.05 15.07 8.73
N ASN A 93 10.99 15.88 8.23
CA ASN A 93 11.58 16.99 9.01
C ASN A 93 11.03 18.38 8.66
N ARG A 94 10.38 18.56 7.50
CA ARG A 94 9.95 19.88 7.03
C ARG A 94 8.46 20.00 6.72
N THR A 95 7.72 18.89 6.84
CA THR A 95 6.30 18.88 6.54
C THR A 95 5.49 18.21 7.66
N SER A 96 4.18 18.18 7.51
CA SER A 96 3.29 17.47 8.42
C SER A 96 3.12 15.97 8.08
N TRP A 97 4.03 15.36 7.32
CA TRP A 97 3.89 13.97 6.85
C TRP A 97 3.59 12.96 7.96
N LEU A 98 4.29 13.07 9.09
CA LEU A 98 4.14 12.16 10.22
C LEU A 98 2.94 12.49 11.12
N THR A 99 2.29 13.64 10.94
CA THR A 99 1.24 14.14 11.85
C THR A 99 -0.06 14.50 11.16
N ALA A 100 -0.07 14.67 9.84
CA ALA A 100 -1.25 15.09 9.11
C ALA A 100 -2.39 14.06 9.20
N PRO A 101 -3.67 14.50 9.27
CA PRO A 101 -4.81 13.65 9.03
C PRO A 101 -4.89 13.25 7.55
N ALA A 102 -5.58 12.15 7.24
CA ALA A 102 -5.85 11.78 5.85
C ALA A 102 -7.03 12.55 5.23
N GLU A 103 -7.92 13.04 6.07
CA GLU A 103 -9.19 13.67 5.67
C GLU A 103 -9.62 14.71 6.72
N LEU A 104 -10.57 15.57 6.36
CA LEU A 104 -11.11 16.58 7.29
C LEU A 104 -12.03 15.96 8.34
N GLU A 105 -12.85 15.02 7.91
CA GLU A 105 -13.83 14.30 8.71
C GLU A 105 -13.78 12.83 8.32
N GLY A 106 -14.04 11.92 9.26
CA GLY A 106 -14.07 10.49 8.99
C GLY A 106 -13.10 9.70 9.85
N PRO A 107 -12.91 8.41 9.54
CA PRO A 107 -12.15 7.50 10.39
C PRO A 107 -10.65 7.78 10.47
N LEU A 108 -10.11 8.53 9.53
CA LEU A 108 -8.69 8.92 9.50
C LEU A 108 -8.46 10.44 9.69
N ALA A 109 -9.48 11.16 10.20
CA ALA A 109 -9.40 12.57 10.58
C ALA A 109 -8.71 12.75 11.95
N PHE A 110 -7.51 12.23 12.10
CA PHE A 110 -6.71 12.33 13.33
C PHE A 110 -5.20 12.37 13.00
N GLU A 111 -4.40 12.69 13.98
CA GLU A 111 -2.94 12.72 13.85
C GLU A 111 -2.37 11.37 13.37
N LYS A 112 -1.43 11.41 12.39
CA LYS A 112 -0.90 10.24 11.65
C LYS A 112 -1.88 9.59 10.67
N GLY A 113 -3.09 10.06 10.51
CA GLY A 113 -4.09 9.46 9.61
C GLY A 113 -3.56 9.31 8.18
N LEU A 114 -2.84 10.32 7.66
CA LEU A 114 -2.24 10.28 6.33
C LEU A 114 -1.18 9.18 6.20
N LEU A 115 -0.28 9.05 7.18
CA LEU A 115 0.74 7.99 7.15
C LEU A 115 0.11 6.60 7.21
N ILE A 116 -0.88 6.41 8.09
CA ILE A 116 -1.63 5.15 8.21
C ILE A 116 -2.29 4.78 6.89
N HIS A 117 -2.95 5.74 6.25
CA HIS A 117 -3.57 5.54 4.95
C HIS A 117 -2.55 5.13 3.88
N SER A 118 -1.49 5.91 3.72
CA SER A 118 -0.48 5.69 2.68
C SER A 118 0.26 4.35 2.86
N VAL A 119 0.63 4.00 4.08
CA VAL A 119 1.23 2.70 4.39
C VAL A 119 0.24 1.56 4.13
N GLY A 120 -1.04 1.75 4.48
CA GLY A 120 -2.09 0.80 4.19
C GLY A 120 -2.26 0.54 2.69
N VAL A 121 -2.33 1.61 1.89
CA VAL A 121 -2.39 1.51 0.42
C VAL A 121 -1.17 0.79 -0.12
N ALA A 122 0.04 1.08 0.36
CA ALA A 122 1.26 0.42 -0.09
C ALA A 122 1.26 -1.09 0.22
N LYS A 123 0.81 -1.47 1.41
CA LYS A 123 0.69 -2.90 1.78
C LYS A 123 -0.36 -3.62 0.93
N GLN A 124 -1.49 -2.98 0.63
CA GLN A 124 -2.51 -3.57 -0.24
C GLN A 124 -2.04 -3.64 -1.68
N LEU A 125 -1.41 -2.59 -2.20
CA LEU A 125 -0.90 -2.57 -3.57
C LEU A 125 0.10 -3.70 -3.81
N LEU A 126 1.07 -3.90 -2.91
CA LEU A 126 2.04 -5.00 -3.01
C LEU A 126 1.35 -6.38 -3.09
N ARG A 127 0.27 -6.59 -2.32
CA ARG A 127 -0.50 -7.85 -2.35
C ARG A 127 -1.30 -8.01 -3.64
N ILE A 128 -1.97 -6.96 -4.08
CA ILE A 128 -2.81 -6.98 -5.28
C ILE A 128 -1.94 -7.18 -6.52
N LYS A 129 -0.79 -6.48 -6.59
CA LYS A 129 0.11 -6.59 -7.74
C LYS A 129 0.68 -8.00 -7.91
N ASP A 130 0.99 -8.70 -6.83
CA ASP A 130 1.54 -10.06 -6.92
C ASP A 130 0.59 -11.02 -7.65
N THR A 131 -0.70 -10.75 -7.61
CA THR A 131 -1.73 -11.55 -8.27
C THR A 131 -2.09 -11.00 -9.65
N LEU A 132 -2.34 -9.69 -9.77
CA LEU A 132 -2.91 -9.08 -10.96
C LEU A 132 -1.84 -8.53 -11.91
N MET A 133 -0.70 -8.10 -11.37
CA MET A 133 0.35 -7.40 -12.12
C MET A 133 1.75 -7.74 -11.58
N PRO A 134 2.17 -9.02 -11.59
CA PRO A 134 3.43 -9.46 -10.99
C PRO A 134 4.67 -8.83 -11.63
N GLN A 135 4.56 -8.29 -12.83
CA GLN A 135 5.63 -7.57 -13.54
C GLN A 135 5.87 -6.14 -13.00
N LEU A 136 4.94 -5.58 -12.22
CA LEU A 136 5.15 -4.28 -11.59
C LEU A 136 6.25 -4.41 -10.53
N ASP A 137 7.28 -3.57 -10.66
CA ASP A 137 8.38 -3.51 -9.69
C ASP A 137 7.88 -3.08 -8.31
N ASP A 138 8.36 -3.75 -7.25
CA ASP A 138 7.96 -3.45 -5.87
C ASP A 138 8.29 -2.01 -5.48
N GLU A 139 9.43 -1.51 -5.93
CA GLU A 139 9.85 -0.14 -5.65
C GLU A 139 8.92 0.89 -6.26
N SER A 140 8.51 0.71 -7.52
CA SER A 140 7.52 1.55 -8.18
C SER A 140 6.17 1.50 -7.47
N ALA A 141 5.73 0.29 -7.07
CA ALA A 141 4.49 0.10 -6.31
C ALA A 141 4.53 0.85 -4.97
N ILE A 142 5.63 0.75 -4.23
CA ILE A 142 5.81 1.44 -2.94
C ILE A 142 5.82 2.95 -3.12
N ILE A 143 6.57 3.47 -4.09
CA ILE A 143 6.66 4.91 -4.35
C ILE A 143 5.30 5.49 -4.71
N MET A 144 4.59 4.88 -5.66
CA MET A 144 3.26 5.34 -6.03
C MET A 144 2.31 5.33 -4.84
N ALA A 145 2.28 4.23 -4.09
CA ALA A 145 1.35 4.06 -2.99
C ALA A 145 1.68 4.91 -1.76
N LEU A 146 2.94 5.08 -1.40
CA LEU A 146 3.30 5.97 -0.30
C LEU A 146 3.00 7.44 -0.63
N PHE A 147 3.20 7.84 -1.88
CA PHE A 147 3.18 9.25 -2.23
C PHE A 147 1.97 9.71 -3.05
N HIS A 148 0.98 8.83 -3.32
CA HIS A 148 -0.22 9.23 -4.05
C HIS A 148 -0.95 10.41 -3.38
N ASP A 149 -0.99 10.41 -2.06
CA ASP A 149 -1.68 11.39 -1.23
C ASP A 149 -0.74 12.39 -0.52
N VAL A 150 0.57 12.36 -0.83
CA VAL A 150 1.55 13.25 -0.17
C VAL A 150 1.23 14.73 -0.35
N GLY A 151 0.47 15.10 -1.35
CA GLY A 151 -0.03 16.47 -1.54
C GLY A 151 -0.87 17.00 -0.36
N LYS A 152 -1.37 16.12 0.50
CA LYS A 152 -2.09 16.48 1.74
C LYS A 152 -1.19 17.11 2.81
N VAL A 153 0.14 16.96 2.72
CA VAL A 153 1.07 17.69 3.61
C VAL A 153 1.10 19.20 3.34
N GLY A 154 0.59 19.62 2.18
CA GLY A 154 0.69 21.03 1.74
C GLY A 154 2.04 21.33 1.13
N VAL A 155 2.72 22.36 1.64
CA VAL A 155 4.11 22.73 1.33
C VAL A 155 4.83 23.06 2.62
N GLU A 156 6.17 23.18 2.58
CA GLU A 156 6.98 23.54 3.74
C GLU A 156 6.41 24.80 4.45
N GLY A 157 6.14 24.68 5.74
CA GLY A 157 5.59 25.76 6.57
C GLY A 157 4.12 26.10 6.32
N LYS A 158 3.43 25.44 5.37
CA LYS A 158 2.00 25.65 5.07
C LYS A 158 1.31 24.30 4.86
N PRO A 159 0.91 23.60 5.93
CA PRO A 159 0.17 22.35 5.82
C PRO A 159 -1.18 22.57 5.13
N LEU A 160 -1.71 21.53 4.48
CA LEU A 160 -3.05 21.58 3.86
C LEU A 160 -4.14 21.64 4.93
N PHE A 161 -4.00 20.87 6.00
CA PHE A 161 -4.96 20.78 7.08
C PHE A 161 -4.47 21.57 8.30
N LEU A 162 -5.34 22.41 8.82
CA LEU A 162 -5.12 23.16 10.06
C LEU A 162 -6.03 22.56 11.15
N LEU A 163 -5.47 22.28 12.31
CA LEU A 163 -6.25 21.88 13.47
C LEU A 163 -7.05 23.10 13.97
N GLU A 164 -8.37 22.93 14.11
CA GLU A 164 -9.20 23.94 14.76
C GLU A 164 -9.02 23.88 16.27
N GLU A 165 -8.48 24.93 16.84
CA GLU A 165 -8.56 25.14 18.27
C GLU A 165 -10.02 25.46 18.64
N LYS A 166 -10.76 24.50 19.15
CA LYS A 166 -12.05 24.78 19.75
C LYS A 166 -11.81 25.66 20.97
N THR A 167 -12.03 26.97 20.82
CA THR A 167 -12.23 27.85 21.93
C THR A 167 -13.46 27.32 22.68
N THR A 168 -13.24 26.60 23.76
CA THR A 168 -14.28 26.27 24.75
C THR A 168 -14.71 27.56 25.42
N THR A 169 -15.54 28.36 24.76
CA THR A 169 -16.41 29.30 25.45
C THR A 169 -17.48 28.46 26.15
N SER A 170 -17.12 27.89 27.30
CA SER A 170 -18.09 27.37 28.22
C SER A 170 -18.84 28.53 28.85
N THR A 171 -19.83 29.05 28.12
CA THR A 171 -20.87 29.87 28.69
C THR A 171 -21.94 28.93 29.21
N LEU A 172 -22.07 28.93 30.54
CA LEU A 172 -23.03 28.23 31.38
C LEU A 172 -22.52 26.94 32.05
N GLY A 173 -22.03 27.16 33.29
CA GLY A 173 -21.78 26.14 34.26
C GLY A 173 -23.04 25.34 34.62
N LEU A 174 -23.14 24.15 34.08
CA LEU A 174 -23.90 23.06 34.66
C LEU A 174 -23.00 21.84 34.62
N SER A 175 -22.23 21.67 35.66
CA SER A 175 -21.47 20.46 35.94
C SER A 175 -22.45 19.33 36.29
N PHE A 176 -22.73 18.46 35.33
CA PHE A 176 -23.33 17.16 35.58
C PHE A 176 -22.28 16.08 35.32
N GLY A 177 -21.77 15.49 36.39
CA GLY A 177 -21.11 14.19 36.39
C GLY A 177 -19.92 14.00 35.45
N GLY A 178 -18.74 14.32 35.94
CA GLY A 178 -17.37 14.05 35.51
C GLY A 178 -17.07 12.98 34.45
N ARG A 179 -17.56 13.10 33.20
CA ARG A 179 -16.98 12.43 32.04
C ARG A 179 -16.54 13.52 31.09
N SER A 180 -15.22 13.70 30.99
CA SER A 180 -14.61 14.47 29.91
C SER A 180 -14.92 13.72 28.60
N LEU A 181 -15.85 14.25 27.82
CA LEU A 181 -16.03 13.80 26.44
C LEU A 181 -14.83 14.33 25.65
N SER A 182 -13.91 13.46 25.30
CA SER A 182 -12.86 13.81 24.34
C SER A 182 -13.55 14.11 23.00
N VAL A 183 -13.58 15.37 22.63
CA VAL A 183 -14.13 15.79 21.34
C VAL A 183 -13.06 15.49 20.30
N ALA A 184 -13.42 14.74 19.25
CA ALA A 184 -12.53 14.47 18.14
C ALA A 184 -11.93 15.76 17.57
N PRO A 185 -10.65 15.78 17.14
CA PRO A 185 -10.05 16.93 16.51
C PRO A 185 -10.84 17.30 15.25
N THR A 186 -11.01 18.58 15.01
CA THR A 186 -11.63 19.11 13.81
C THR A 186 -10.56 19.80 12.97
N TYR A 187 -10.54 19.52 11.68
CA TYR A 187 -9.57 20.10 10.75
C TYR A 187 -10.26 20.96 9.71
N THR A 188 -9.55 22.00 9.24
CA THR A 188 -9.97 22.85 8.13
C THR A 188 -8.90 22.95 7.07
N ILE A 189 -9.29 23.28 5.84
CA ILE A 189 -8.33 23.53 4.76
C ILE A 189 -7.65 24.87 4.96
N ASN A 190 -6.33 24.89 4.83
CA ASN A 190 -5.53 26.10 4.96
C ASN A 190 -5.84 27.09 3.81
N PRO A 191 -6.46 28.24 4.07
CA PRO A 191 -6.81 29.20 3.04
C PRO A 191 -5.61 29.93 2.42
N LYS A 192 -4.43 29.82 3.04
CA LYS A 192 -3.18 30.43 2.54
C LYS A 192 -2.43 29.52 1.55
N LEU A 193 -2.91 28.31 1.34
CA LEU A 193 -2.35 27.37 0.39
C LEU A 193 -3.01 27.55 -0.98
N VAL A 194 -2.21 27.56 -2.06
CA VAL A 194 -2.76 27.62 -3.43
C VAL A 194 -3.64 26.39 -3.65
N HIS A 195 -4.86 26.59 -4.14
CA HIS A 195 -5.78 25.52 -4.44
C HIS A 195 -5.24 24.64 -5.58
N MET A 196 -5.16 23.34 -5.33
CA MET A 196 -4.64 22.34 -6.27
C MET A 196 -5.22 20.98 -5.87
N SER A 197 -5.51 20.11 -6.85
CA SER A 197 -5.90 18.74 -6.50
C SER A 197 -4.77 18.04 -5.76
N VAL A 198 -5.12 17.08 -4.90
CA VAL A 198 -4.13 16.33 -4.12
C VAL A 198 -3.16 15.59 -5.03
N GLY A 199 -3.64 14.89 -6.06
CA GLY A 199 -2.79 14.14 -7.00
C GLY A 199 -1.80 15.04 -7.74
N VAL A 200 -2.23 16.21 -8.23
CA VAL A 200 -1.33 17.18 -8.89
C VAL A 200 -0.28 17.72 -7.92
N ARG A 201 -0.66 18.03 -6.68
CA ARG A 201 0.30 18.47 -5.67
C ARG A 201 1.26 17.34 -5.28
N SER A 202 0.77 16.10 -5.19
CA SER A 202 1.60 14.93 -4.93
C SER A 202 2.64 14.74 -6.03
N LEU A 203 2.21 14.78 -7.29
CA LEU A 203 3.14 14.70 -8.42
C LEU A 203 4.19 15.82 -8.37
N LEU A 204 3.76 17.07 -8.13
CA LEU A 204 4.66 18.22 -8.02
C LEU A 204 5.72 18.02 -6.93
N LEU A 205 5.34 17.52 -5.77
CA LEU A 205 6.27 17.29 -4.66
C LEU A 205 7.26 16.17 -4.97
N VAL A 206 6.77 15.01 -5.43
CA VAL A 206 7.62 13.85 -5.72
C VAL A 206 8.62 14.15 -6.83
N SER A 207 8.17 14.80 -7.93
CA SER A 207 9.02 15.11 -9.09
C SER A 207 10.15 16.11 -8.83
N GLN A 208 10.13 16.81 -7.68
CA GLN A 208 11.24 17.66 -7.26
C GLN A 208 12.43 16.86 -6.71
N TYR A 209 12.20 15.63 -6.30
CA TYR A 209 13.20 14.79 -5.65
C TYR A 209 13.56 13.55 -6.44
N MET A 210 12.63 12.95 -7.15
CA MET A 210 12.89 11.72 -7.89
C MET A 210 12.24 11.73 -9.28
N LEU A 211 12.91 11.08 -10.20
CA LEU A 211 12.41 10.87 -11.54
C LEU A 211 11.34 9.77 -11.52
N LEU A 212 10.17 10.10 -12.03
CA LEU A 212 9.06 9.17 -12.21
C LEU A 212 8.95 8.77 -13.69
N SER A 213 8.50 7.54 -13.95
CA SER A 213 8.03 7.18 -15.28
C SER A 213 6.68 7.85 -15.57
N ASP A 214 6.28 7.92 -16.85
CA ASP A 214 4.96 8.44 -17.23
C ASP A 214 3.83 7.66 -16.57
N ASP A 215 4.01 6.32 -16.42
CA ASP A 215 3.04 5.45 -15.76
C ASP A 215 2.89 5.75 -14.26
N GLU A 216 3.99 5.95 -13.55
CA GLU A 216 3.99 6.35 -12.13
C GLU A 216 3.40 7.74 -11.94
N ALA A 217 3.76 8.69 -12.83
CA ALA A 217 3.25 10.05 -12.80
C ALA A 217 1.73 10.08 -13.02
N GLN A 218 1.22 9.32 -13.98
CA GLN A 218 -0.22 9.19 -14.21
C GLN A 218 -0.90 8.59 -12.97
N ALA A 219 -0.36 7.51 -12.40
CA ALA A 219 -0.94 6.86 -11.23
C ALA A 219 -1.06 7.81 -10.04
N ILE A 220 -0.01 8.59 -9.72
CA ILE A 220 -0.04 9.57 -8.63
C ILE A 220 -1.01 10.71 -8.92
N SER A 221 -1.05 11.20 -10.17
CA SER A 221 -1.90 12.33 -10.55
C SER A 221 -3.38 12.01 -10.49
N TYR A 222 -3.74 10.80 -10.89
CA TYR A 222 -5.12 10.34 -11.05
C TYR A 222 -5.48 9.21 -10.08
N GLN A 223 -4.94 9.27 -8.91
CA GLN A 223 -5.18 8.31 -7.83
C GLN A 223 -6.66 8.19 -7.42
N ASP A 224 -7.44 9.25 -7.62
CA ASP A 224 -8.88 9.29 -7.42
C ASP A 224 -9.60 9.15 -8.77
N ASP A 225 -10.57 8.26 -8.88
CA ASP A 225 -11.33 7.85 -10.08
C ASP A 225 -11.93 8.97 -10.94
N MET A 226 -11.81 10.20 -10.52
CA MET A 226 -12.76 11.25 -10.95
C MET A 226 -12.40 12.01 -12.20
N GLN A 227 -11.24 11.78 -12.85
CA GLN A 227 -10.78 12.77 -13.85
C GLN A 227 -10.03 12.25 -15.07
N LEU A 228 -9.91 10.96 -15.32
CA LEU A 228 -9.39 10.51 -16.61
C LEU A 228 -10.48 10.57 -17.67
N ILE A 229 -10.26 11.45 -18.63
CA ILE A 229 -11.12 11.57 -19.81
C ILE A 229 -10.90 10.32 -20.67
N ASP A 230 -11.99 9.61 -20.97
CA ASP A 230 -12.05 8.49 -21.93
C ASP A 230 -11.43 7.15 -21.48
N GLY A 231 -11.32 6.85 -20.19
CA GLY A 231 -10.88 5.52 -19.74
C GLY A 231 -9.48 5.14 -20.23
N LYS A 232 -8.55 6.09 -20.17
CA LYS A 232 -7.15 5.90 -20.60
C LYS A 232 -6.18 5.70 -19.44
N GLU A 233 -6.71 5.13 -18.36
CA GLU A 233 -5.87 4.73 -17.25
C GLU A 233 -4.89 3.65 -17.68
N ASN A 234 -3.61 3.88 -17.37
CA ASN A 234 -2.64 2.82 -17.50
C ASN A 234 -2.81 1.78 -16.37
N PRO A 235 -2.23 0.58 -16.50
CA PRO A 235 -2.35 -0.45 -15.48
C PRO A 235 -1.84 -0.04 -14.09
N PHE A 236 -0.85 0.86 -14.00
CA PHE A 236 -0.33 1.36 -12.72
C PHE A 236 -1.37 2.22 -12.00
N THR A 237 -2.07 3.07 -12.75
CA THR A 237 -3.18 3.88 -12.24
C THR A 237 -4.32 2.98 -11.75
N MET A 238 -4.74 2.00 -12.55
CA MET A 238 -5.83 1.09 -12.20
C MET A 238 -5.57 0.31 -10.92
N ILE A 239 -4.35 -0.21 -10.77
CA ILE A 239 -4.00 -1.01 -9.58
C ILE A 239 -3.86 -0.14 -8.33
N LEU A 240 -3.32 1.08 -8.46
CA LEU A 240 -3.24 2.04 -7.35
C LEU A 240 -4.62 2.47 -6.89
N GLN A 241 -5.52 2.86 -7.81
CA GLN A 241 -6.90 3.22 -7.51
C GLN A 241 -7.64 2.06 -6.81
N THR A 242 -7.41 0.82 -7.25
CA THR A 242 -8.00 -0.37 -6.61
C THR A 242 -7.51 -0.52 -5.17
N ALA A 243 -6.21 -0.38 -4.93
CA ALA A 243 -5.62 -0.47 -3.59
C ALA A 243 -6.09 0.67 -2.68
N ASN A 244 -6.15 1.89 -3.19
CA ASN A 244 -6.61 3.08 -2.49
C ASN A 244 -8.09 2.94 -2.08
N LYS A 245 -8.96 2.59 -3.02
CA LYS A 245 -10.39 2.37 -2.77
C LYS A 245 -10.62 1.25 -1.75
N TRP A 246 -9.90 0.15 -1.86
CA TRP A 246 -9.97 -0.95 -0.90
C TRP A 246 -9.59 -0.48 0.50
N GLN A 247 -8.46 0.22 0.64
CA GLN A 247 -7.96 0.70 1.92
C GLN A 247 -8.91 1.70 2.58
N THR A 248 -9.47 2.64 1.82
CA THR A 248 -10.47 3.59 2.29
C THR A 248 -11.71 2.87 2.83
N LYS A 249 -12.23 1.90 2.06
CA LYS A 249 -13.45 1.16 2.46
C LYS A 249 -13.27 0.29 3.70
N ILE A 250 -12.06 -0.19 3.97
CA ILE A 250 -11.78 -0.93 5.21
C ILE A 250 -11.94 -0.02 6.42
N TYR A 251 -11.45 1.20 6.37
CA TYR A 251 -11.57 2.15 7.48
C TYR A 251 -13.00 2.69 7.65
N GLU A 252 -13.73 2.86 6.56
CA GLU A 252 -15.13 3.32 6.61
C GLU A 252 -16.08 2.25 7.18
N ASN A 253 -15.74 0.97 7.08
CA ASN A 253 -16.62 -0.15 7.43
C ASN A 253 -16.05 -1.01 8.56
N ASP A 254 -15.72 -0.39 9.68
CA ASP A 254 -15.13 -1.04 10.85
C ASP A 254 -15.92 -2.28 11.34
N ASP A 255 -17.26 -2.21 11.34
CA ASP A 255 -18.11 -3.33 11.73
C ASP A 255 -18.00 -4.52 10.77
N VAL A 256 -17.89 -4.27 9.46
CA VAL A 256 -17.68 -5.32 8.45
C VAL A 256 -16.29 -5.94 8.64
N VAL A 257 -15.28 -5.12 8.87
CA VAL A 257 -13.90 -5.56 9.12
C VAL A 257 -13.85 -6.49 10.34
N LYS A 258 -14.51 -6.13 11.43
CA LYS A 258 -14.64 -6.98 12.64
C LYS A 258 -15.37 -8.29 12.38
N GLN A 259 -16.46 -8.26 11.60
CA GLN A 259 -17.24 -9.44 11.25
C GLN A 259 -16.42 -10.51 10.52
N TYR A 260 -15.47 -10.08 9.69
CA TYR A 260 -14.56 -10.99 8.98
C TYR A 260 -13.27 -11.31 9.75
N GLY A 261 -13.24 -11.04 11.06
CA GLY A 261 -12.11 -11.39 11.93
C GLY A 261 -10.90 -10.48 11.81
N PHE A 262 -11.05 -9.30 11.19
CA PHE A 262 -10.04 -8.27 11.17
C PHE A 262 -10.18 -7.40 12.42
N SER A 263 -9.17 -7.40 13.26
CA SER A 263 -9.17 -6.50 14.43
C SER A 263 -8.86 -5.07 13.97
N SER A 264 -9.84 -4.18 14.06
CA SER A 264 -9.60 -2.76 13.89
C SER A 264 -9.55 -2.12 15.28
N SER A 265 -8.37 -1.80 15.74
CA SER A 265 -8.17 -0.91 16.89
C SER A 265 -7.89 0.52 16.41
N LEU A 266 -8.64 1.01 15.42
CA LEU A 266 -8.37 2.31 14.81
C LEU A 266 -8.80 3.50 15.67
N ALA A 267 -9.66 3.31 16.60
CA ALA A 267 -10.12 4.42 17.43
C ALA A 267 -10.72 3.90 18.73
N LYS A 268 -9.95 3.92 19.76
CA LYS A 268 -10.47 4.15 21.12
C LYS A 268 -9.28 4.46 22.01
N ASP A 269 -8.91 5.71 21.99
CA ASP A 269 -8.47 6.40 23.22
C ASP A 269 -8.72 7.90 23.04
#